data_fe6ea9c95682ee8a87df906844105dc0
#
_entry.id   fe6ea9c95682ee8a87df906844105dc0
#
_cell.length_a   1.000
_cell.length_b   1.000
_cell.length_c   1.000
_cell.angle_alpha   90.00
_cell.angle_beta   90.00
_cell.angle_gamma   90.00
#
_symmetry.space_group_name_H-M   'P 1'
#
loop_
_entity.id
_entity.type
_entity.pdbx_description
1 polymer ?
#
loop_
_entity_poly.entity_id
_entity_poly.type
_entity_poly.pdbx_seq_one_letter_code
_entity_poly.pdbx_strand_id
1 'polypeptide(L)'
;MSCPGHSAGQDATNVFFGLHRHEVLLRPQYARLQIGKIQGQEEVVKPLLPGEISTVPYAEPTWLNKGFYSPYYNDGHRRFHRTARKFFMEVVYPDATKCEQSGKRISQDVVDKLWSAFPLADDKYD
;
A
#
# COMPACT_ATOMS: atom_id res chain seq x y z
N MET A 1 18.93 -12.93 3.62
CA MET A 1 17.91 -13.37 2.63
C MET A 1 17.48 -14.75 3.05
N SER A 2 16.28 -14.89 3.63
CA SER A 2 15.74 -16.20 4.03
C SER A 2 15.33 -16.96 2.79
N CYS A 3 15.86 -18.18 2.63
CA CYS A 3 15.49 -19.06 1.52
C CYS A 3 14.00 -19.41 1.57
N PRO A 4 13.30 -19.50 0.42
CA PRO A 4 11.87 -19.84 0.34
C PRO A 4 11.52 -21.26 0.81
N GLY A 5 12.50 -22.05 1.22
CA GLY A 5 12.29 -23.42 1.69
C GLY A 5 11.58 -23.60 3.03
N HIS A 6 11.47 -22.54 3.85
CA HIS A 6 10.81 -22.64 5.17
C HIS A 6 9.30 -22.53 5.14
N SER A 7 8.71 -22.14 4.00
CA SER A 7 7.25 -21.98 3.86
C SER A 7 6.59 -23.11 3.06
N ALA A 8 7.36 -24.10 2.62
CA ALA A 8 6.80 -25.23 1.86
C ALA A 8 5.84 -26.05 2.74
N GLY A 9 4.60 -26.22 2.28
CA GLY A 9 3.55 -26.93 3.01
C GLY A 9 2.93 -26.16 4.20
N GLN A 10 3.26 -24.87 4.36
CA GLN A 10 2.71 -24.00 5.40
C GLN A 10 2.02 -22.78 4.80
N ASP A 11 1.24 -22.07 5.62
CA ASP A 11 0.67 -20.78 5.23
C ASP A 11 1.77 -19.71 5.12
N ALA A 12 2.05 -19.30 3.89
CA ALA A 12 3.05 -18.28 3.57
C ALA A 12 2.43 -16.89 3.32
N THR A 13 1.13 -16.71 3.59
CA THR A 13 0.38 -15.49 3.26
C THR A 13 1.06 -14.23 3.80
N ASN A 14 1.36 -14.19 5.09
CA ASN A 14 1.98 -13.02 5.71
C ASN A 14 3.40 -12.76 5.20
N VAL A 15 4.17 -13.81 4.96
CA VAL A 15 5.54 -13.70 4.44
C VAL A 15 5.52 -13.18 3.01
N PHE A 16 4.61 -13.69 2.18
CA PHE A 16 4.47 -13.27 0.80
C PHE A 16 4.06 -11.79 0.69
N PHE A 17 3.00 -11.39 1.37
CA PHE A 17 2.50 -10.01 1.31
C PHE A 17 3.31 -9.01 2.14
N GLY A 18 4.23 -9.47 2.96
CA GLY A 18 5.26 -8.63 3.55
C GLY A 18 6.22 -8.02 2.52
N LEU A 19 6.36 -8.68 1.36
CA LEU A 19 7.28 -8.29 0.29
C LEU A 19 6.59 -7.93 -1.03
N HIS A 20 5.33 -8.34 -1.22
CA HIS A 20 4.61 -8.20 -2.47
C HIS A 20 3.26 -7.50 -2.27
N ARG A 21 2.86 -6.71 -3.26
CA ARG A 21 1.52 -6.12 -3.30
C ARG A 21 0.48 -7.19 -3.63
N HIS A 22 -0.75 -7.00 -3.15
CA HIS A 22 -1.87 -7.93 -3.40
C HIS A 22 -2.14 -8.16 -4.88
N GLU A 23 -2.02 -7.10 -5.68
CA GLU A 23 -2.30 -7.13 -7.12
C GLU A 23 -1.34 -8.03 -7.90
N VAL A 24 -0.21 -8.40 -7.31
CA VAL A 24 0.78 -9.29 -7.97
C VAL A 24 0.14 -10.61 -8.36
N LEU A 25 -0.64 -11.22 -7.48
CA LEU A 25 -1.28 -12.52 -7.75
C LEU A 25 -2.43 -12.42 -8.76
N LEU A 26 -3.00 -11.24 -8.95
CA LEU A 26 -4.10 -11.01 -9.89
C LEU A 26 -3.60 -10.83 -11.34
N ARG A 27 -2.31 -10.67 -11.54
CA ARG A 27 -1.74 -10.52 -12.88
C ARG A 27 -1.88 -11.83 -13.66
N PRO A 28 -2.27 -11.80 -14.95
CA PRO A 28 -2.51 -13.00 -15.76
C PRO A 28 -1.33 -13.99 -15.76
N GLN A 29 -0.11 -13.48 -15.72
CA GLN A 29 1.11 -14.30 -15.70
C GLN A 29 1.24 -15.16 -14.44
N TYR A 30 0.63 -14.74 -13.32
CA TYR A 30 0.67 -15.46 -12.04
C TYR A 30 -0.60 -16.27 -11.80
N ALA A 31 -1.74 -15.90 -12.42
CA ALA A 31 -3.00 -16.65 -12.28
C ALA A 31 -2.84 -18.13 -12.64
N ARG A 32 -1.98 -18.46 -13.63
CA ARG A 32 -1.65 -19.83 -14.02
C ARG A 32 -0.96 -20.67 -12.95
N LEU A 33 -0.38 -20.03 -11.93
CA LEU A 33 0.31 -20.70 -10.82
C LEU A 33 -0.67 -21.12 -9.73
N GLN A 34 -1.91 -20.64 -9.77
CA GLN A 34 -2.94 -21.03 -8.83
C GLN A 34 -3.43 -22.45 -9.19
N ILE A 35 -3.07 -23.42 -8.35
CA ILE A 35 -3.42 -24.83 -8.56
C ILE A 35 -4.73 -25.24 -7.87
N GLY A 36 -5.27 -24.39 -7.00
CA GLY A 36 -6.52 -24.66 -6.29
C GLY A 36 -6.80 -23.64 -5.18
N LYS A 37 -7.88 -23.91 -4.46
CA LYS A 37 -8.26 -23.18 -3.23
C LYS A 37 -8.42 -24.18 -2.10
N ILE A 38 -8.05 -23.78 -0.89
CA ILE A 38 -8.24 -24.60 0.31
C ILE A 38 -9.72 -24.51 0.70
N GLN A 39 -10.39 -25.67 0.83
CA GLN A 39 -11.79 -25.72 1.19
C GLN A 39 -12.00 -25.18 2.62
N GLY A 40 -12.95 -24.27 2.79
CA GLY A 40 -13.26 -23.66 4.08
C GLY A 40 -12.33 -22.55 4.54
N GLN A 41 -11.33 -22.19 3.74
CA GLN A 41 -10.50 -21.03 4.02
C GLN A 41 -11.16 -19.77 3.46
N GLU A 42 -11.52 -18.84 4.34
CA GLU A 42 -11.89 -17.49 3.92
C GLU A 42 -10.66 -16.80 3.30
N GLU A 43 -10.90 -15.89 2.35
CA GLU A 43 -9.84 -15.04 1.81
C GLU A 43 -9.23 -14.22 2.95
N VAL A 44 -8.07 -14.69 3.47
CA VAL A 44 -7.37 -14.07 4.60
C VAL A 44 -6.84 -12.69 4.23
N VAL A 45 -6.63 -12.46 2.94
CA VAL A 45 -6.05 -11.21 2.44
C VAL A 45 -7.14 -10.38 1.80
N LYS A 46 -7.70 -9.47 2.57
CA LYS A 46 -8.60 -8.42 2.05
C LYS A 46 -7.74 -7.26 1.53
N PRO A 47 -8.03 -6.72 0.34
CA PRO A 47 -7.39 -5.51 -0.12
C PRO A 47 -7.63 -4.38 0.90
N LEU A 48 -6.59 -3.62 1.20
CA LEU A 48 -6.71 -2.47 2.10
C LEU A 48 -7.68 -1.44 1.53
N LEU A 49 -8.56 -0.93 2.37
CA LEU A 49 -9.38 0.21 2.02
C LEU A 49 -8.52 1.49 1.96
N PRO A 50 -8.91 2.48 1.13
CA PRO A 50 -8.19 3.74 1.05
C PRO A 50 -7.96 4.39 2.42
N GLY A 51 -6.70 4.65 2.76
CA GLY A 51 -6.30 5.21 4.05
C GLY A 51 -6.06 4.21 5.18
N GLU A 52 -6.36 2.93 4.98
CA GLU A 52 -6.04 1.89 5.95
C GLU A 52 -4.53 1.63 6.05
N ILE A 53 -4.12 1.19 7.23
CA ILE A 53 -2.75 0.80 7.54
C ILE A 53 -2.67 -0.72 7.44
N SER A 54 -1.65 -1.22 6.76
CA SER A 54 -1.40 -2.65 6.64
C SER A 54 -1.10 -3.27 8.02
N THR A 55 -1.64 -4.44 8.25
CA THR A 55 -1.31 -5.28 9.42
C THR A 55 -0.15 -6.24 9.15
N VAL A 56 0.33 -6.27 7.90
CA VAL A 56 1.46 -7.12 7.52
C VAL A 56 2.75 -6.61 8.17
N PRO A 57 3.54 -7.46 8.81
CA PRO A 57 4.80 -7.06 9.43
C PRO A 57 5.72 -6.32 8.44
N TYR A 58 6.31 -5.23 8.91
CA TYR A 58 7.25 -4.40 8.15
C TYR A 58 6.69 -3.67 6.92
N ALA A 59 5.40 -3.82 6.60
CA ALA A 59 4.78 -3.10 5.50
C ALA A 59 4.59 -1.61 5.78
N GLU A 60 4.59 -1.24 7.06
CA GLU A 60 4.39 0.13 7.52
C GLU A 60 5.50 0.59 8.47
N PRO A 61 5.80 1.89 8.51
CA PRO A 61 6.69 2.45 9.53
C PRO A 61 6.21 2.13 10.95
N THR A 62 7.13 1.75 11.82
CA THR A 62 6.81 1.30 13.19
C THR A 62 6.02 2.32 14.01
N TRP A 63 6.25 3.62 13.80
CA TRP A 63 5.56 4.70 14.53
C TRP A 63 4.06 4.81 14.20
N LEU A 64 3.59 4.16 13.13
CA LEU A 64 2.16 4.07 12.81
C LEU A 64 1.44 3.01 13.65
N ASN A 65 2.16 2.02 14.16
CA ASN A 65 1.59 0.93 14.93
C ASN A 65 1.17 1.40 16.33
N LYS A 66 0.04 0.86 16.81
CA LYS A 66 -0.41 1.11 18.19
C LYS A 66 0.64 0.57 19.18
N GLY A 67 0.90 1.34 20.23
CA GLY A 67 1.85 0.94 21.28
C GLY A 67 3.30 1.38 21.03
N PHE A 68 3.64 1.87 19.85
CA PHE A 68 4.94 2.47 19.61
C PHE A 68 4.92 3.96 19.95
N TYR A 69 5.74 4.33 20.91
CA TYR A 69 6.02 5.73 21.22
C TYR A 69 7.15 6.24 20.35
N SER A 70 6.97 7.42 19.79
CA SER A 70 8.03 8.14 19.09
C SER A 70 8.09 9.58 19.60
N PRO A 71 9.27 10.10 19.95
CA PRO A 71 9.41 11.50 20.34
C PRO A 71 9.20 12.47 19.17
N TYR A 72 9.25 11.97 17.93
CA TYR A 72 9.17 12.79 16.71
C TYR A 72 7.78 12.79 16.07
N TYR A 73 6.98 11.74 16.30
CA TYR A 73 5.69 11.56 15.64
C TYR A 73 4.55 11.50 16.65
N ASN A 74 3.53 12.30 16.40
CA ASN A 74 2.32 12.38 17.23
C ASN A 74 1.07 12.01 16.42
N ASP A 75 -0.11 12.12 17.02
CA ASP A 75 -1.38 11.78 16.38
C ASP A 75 -1.72 12.68 15.19
N GLY A 76 -1.19 13.91 15.13
CA GLY A 76 -1.28 14.77 13.96
C GLY A 76 -0.62 14.15 12.74
N HIS A 77 0.60 13.63 12.90
CA HIS A 77 1.32 12.92 11.84
C HIS A 77 0.60 11.66 11.40
N ARG A 78 0.01 10.91 12.33
CA ARG A 78 -0.79 9.72 12.02
C ARG A 78 -2.05 10.06 11.23
N ARG A 79 -2.75 11.14 11.60
CA ARG A 79 -3.93 11.63 10.85
C ARG A 79 -3.53 12.08 9.45
N PHE A 80 -2.49 12.90 9.35
CA PHE A 80 -1.97 13.36 8.06
C PHE A 80 -1.60 12.18 7.16
N HIS A 81 -0.86 11.20 7.67
CA HIS A 81 -0.48 10.01 6.90
C HIS A 81 -1.70 9.27 6.33
N ARG A 82 -2.74 9.07 7.14
CA ARG A 82 -3.97 8.39 6.68
C ARG A 82 -4.69 9.19 5.60
N THR A 83 -4.81 10.50 5.78
CA THR A 83 -5.45 11.40 4.81
C THR A 83 -4.67 11.43 3.50
N ALA A 84 -3.36 11.60 3.57
CA ALA A 84 -2.49 11.59 2.41
C ALA A 84 -2.57 10.23 1.67
N ARG A 85 -2.46 9.12 2.39
CA ARG A 85 -2.58 7.79 1.82
C ARG A 85 -3.92 7.59 1.10
N LYS A 86 -5.03 7.98 1.75
CA LYS A 86 -6.35 7.90 1.13
C LYS A 86 -6.39 8.66 -0.18
N PHE A 87 -5.92 9.89 -0.18
CA PHE A 87 -5.85 10.71 -1.39
C PHE A 87 -5.00 10.05 -2.49
N PHE A 88 -3.80 9.56 -2.16
CA PHE A 88 -2.95 8.89 -3.12
C PHE A 88 -3.59 7.62 -3.69
N MET A 89 -4.25 6.82 -2.86
CA MET A 89 -4.92 5.59 -3.31
C MET A 89 -6.14 5.86 -4.19
N GLU A 90 -6.91 6.91 -3.91
CA GLU A 90 -8.14 7.22 -4.65
C GLU A 90 -7.89 8.05 -5.91
N VAL A 91 -6.91 8.95 -5.90
CA VAL A 91 -6.70 9.94 -6.97
C VAL A 91 -5.46 9.63 -7.81
N VAL A 92 -4.33 9.40 -7.17
CA VAL A 92 -3.04 9.28 -7.88
C VAL A 92 -2.79 7.87 -8.40
N TYR A 93 -3.00 6.86 -7.56
CA TYR A 93 -2.68 5.47 -7.87
C TYR A 93 -3.37 4.91 -9.13
N PRO A 94 -4.69 5.15 -9.35
CA PRO A 94 -5.37 4.65 -10.55
C PRO A 94 -4.78 5.21 -11.85
N ASP A 95 -4.38 6.48 -11.85
CA ASP A 95 -3.77 7.11 -13.02
C ASP A 95 -2.31 6.66 -13.21
N ALA A 96 -1.54 6.62 -12.11
CA ALA A 96 -0.17 6.12 -12.12
C ALA A 96 -0.07 4.69 -12.65
N THR A 97 -1.01 3.82 -12.26
CA THR A 97 -1.07 2.43 -12.76
C THR A 97 -1.31 2.38 -14.27
N LYS A 98 -2.22 3.21 -14.79
CA LYS A 98 -2.46 3.32 -16.25
C LYS A 98 -1.23 3.84 -16.98
N CYS A 99 -0.55 4.82 -16.39
CA CYS A 99 0.68 5.38 -16.95
C CYS A 99 1.81 4.34 -17.01
N GLU A 100 1.99 3.58 -15.94
CA GLU A 100 2.96 2.48 -15.89
C GLU A 100 2.71 1.44 -16.98
N GLN A 101 1.44 1.07 -17.20
CA GLN A 101 1.07 0.10 -18.22
C GLN A 101 1.20 0.62 -19.65
N SER A 102 0.95 1.91 -19.87
CA SER A 102 0.91 2.52 -21.21
C SER A 102 2.20 3.27 -21.59
N GLY A 103 3.13 3.46 -20.67
CA GLY A 103 4.33 4.27 -20.85
C GLY A 103 4.06 5.78 -20.99
N LYS A 104 2.83 6.22 -20.68
CA LYS A 104 2.44 7.64 -20.73
C LYS A 104 2.76 8.36 -19.43
N ARG A 105 2.81 9.67 -19.49
CA ARG A 105 2.93 10.52 -18.29
C ARG A 105 1.60 10.58 -17.55
N ILE A 106 1.68 10.88 -16.24
CA ILE A 106 0.51 11.15 -15.39
C ILE A 106 -0.33 12.30 -15.98
N SER A 107 -1.64 12.23 -15.84
CA SER A 107 -2.54 13.23 -16.42
C SER A 107 -2.42 14.57 -15.70
N GLN A 108 -2.59 15.69 -16.45
CA GLN A 108 -2.53 17.03 -15.89
C GLN A 108 -3.61 17.24 -14.81
N ASP A 109 -4.81 16.66 -14.99
CA ASP A 109 -5.90 16.73 -14.00
C ASP A 109 -5.48 16.17 -12.63
N VAL A 110 -4.74 15.06 -12.60
CA VAL A 110 -4.22 14.49 -11.35
C VAL A 110 -3.12 15.36 -10.75
N VAL A 111 -2.26 15.95 -11.58
CA VAL A 111 -1.24 16.91 -11.14
C VAL A 111 -1.89 18.12 -10.48
N ASP A 112 -2.92 18.69 -11.10
CA ASP A 112 -3.63 19.85 -10.58
C ASP A 112 -4.35 19.56 -9.26
N LYS A 113 -4.96 18.38 -9.15
CA LYS A 113 -5.55 17.90 -7.88
C LYS A 113 -4.50 17.71 -6.78
N LEU A 114 -3.32 17.23 -7.14
CA LEU A 114 -2.21 17.05 -6.20
C LEU A 114 -1.71 18.39 -5.66
N TRP A 115 -1.52 19.38 -6.52
CA TRP A 115 -1.17 20.73 -6.11
C TRP A 115 -2.24 21.38 -5.23
N SER A 116 -3.51 21.15 -5.54
CA SER A 116 -4.63 21.69 -4.75
C SER A 116 -4.75 21.04 -3.37
N ALA A 117 -4.46 19.74 -3.27
CA ALA A 117 -4.56 19.00 -2.01
C ALA A 117 -3.38 19.28 -1.06
N PHE A 118 -2.21 19.59 -1.59
CA PHE A 118 -1.00 19.90 -0.83
C PHE A 118 -0.42 21.24 -1.28
N PRO A 119 -1.11 22.34 -0.99
CA PRO A 119 -0.54 23.65 -1.27
C PRO A 119 0.79 23.76 -0.55
N LEU A 120 1.84 24.06 -1.28
CA LEU A 120 3.12 24.46 -0.68
C LEU A 120 2.77 25.59 0.28
N ALA A 121 3.10 25.44 1.54
CA ALA A 121 2.94 26.51 2.50
C ALA A 121 3.65 27.73 1.92
N ASP A 122 2.88 28.75 1.58
CA ASP A 122 3.45 30.04 1.21
C ASP A 122 4.45 30.41 2.30
N ASP A 123 5.65 30.78 1.88
CA ASP A 123 6.75 31.25 2.71
C ASP A 123 6.27 32.35 3.67
N LYS A 124 5.72 31.93 4.82
CA LYS A 124 5.43 32.78 5.98
C LYS A 124 6.24 32.30 7.17
N TYR A 125 7.53 32.18 6.95
CA TYR A 125 8.51 32.25 8.00
C TYR A 125 9.41 33.45 7.71
N ASP A 126 8.87 34.65 8.02
CA ASP A 126 9.65 35.80 8.43
C ASP A 126 9.93 35.71 9.92
#